data_26ee625704efa002916589ae005c0672
#
_entry.id   26ee625704efa002916589ae005c0672
#
_cell.length_a   1.000
_cell.length_b   1.000
_cell.length_c   1.000
_cell.angle_alpha   90.00
_cell.angle_beta   90.00
_cell.angle_gamma   90.00
#
_symmetry.space_group_name_H-M   'P 1'
#
loop_
_entity.id
_entity.type
_entity.pdbx_description
1 polymer ?
#
loop_
_entity_poly.entity_id
_entity_poly.type
_entity_poly.pdbx_seq_one_letter_code
_entity_poly.pdbx_strand_id
1 'polypeptide(L)'
;MYNPHMLAEYVEQLCDTFRDAICVTDREGIVTLVNKRHAELTGIARDKMMGSRIQDMVQNGIFDVVLNPRIVETGQKVSSVQNLYNGRTLLLDGHPV
;
A
#
# COMPACT_ATOMS: atom_id res chain seq x y z
N MET A 1 25.53 16.30 -3.94
CA MET A 1 25.59 15.12 -4.83
C MET A 1 24.34 14.28 -4.61
N TYR A 2 23.71 13.86 -5.68
CA TYR A 2 22.52 13.03 -5.62
C TYR A 2 22.86 11.61 -5.17
N ASN A 3 22.11 11.11 -4.16
CA ASN A 3 22.26 9.74 -3.66
C ASN A 3 20.88 9.08 -3.64
N PRO A 4 20.65 8.03 -4.47
CA PRO A 4 19.35 7.38 -4.54
C PRO A 4 18.86 6.78 -3.21
N HIS A 5 19.78 6.29 -2.39
CA HIS A 5 19.41 5.73 -1.08
C HIS A 5 18.92 6.82 -0.13
N MET A 6 19.54 7.99 -0.14
CA MET A 6 19.09 9.14 0.65
C MET A 6 17.70 9.60 0.22
N LEU A 7 17.45 9.65 -1.10
CA LEU A 7 16.15 10.04 -1.62
C LEU A 7 15.06 9.07 -1.16
N ALA A 8 15.33 7.77 -1.23
CA ALA A 8 14.38 6.75 -0.77
C ALA A 8 14.04 6.92 0.71
N GLU A 9 15.06 7.18 1.55
CA GLU A 9 14.87 7.42 2.99
C GLU A 9 14.03 8.67 3.23
N TYR A 10 14.28 9.76 2.50
CA TYR A 10 13.49 10.99 2.62
C TYR A 10 12.04 10.77 2.23
N VAL A 11 11.79 10.02 1.16
CA VAL A 11 10.42 9.71 0.73
C VAL A 11 9.69 8.91 1.81
N GLU A 12 10.33 7.91 2.39
CA GLU A 12 9.75 7.14 3.49
C GLU A 12 9.43 8.03 4.69
N GLN A 13 10.37 8.87 5.11
CA GLN A 13 10.17 9.77 6.24
C GLN A 13 9.04 10.75 5.98
N LEU A 14 8.97 11.30 4.76
CA LEU A 14 7.90 12.22 4.38
C LEU A 14 6.53 11.53 4.42
N CYS A 15 6.44 10.31 3.89
CA CYS A 15 5.20 9.55 3.90
C CYS A 15 4.74 9.20 5.32
N ASP A 16 5.68 9.03 6.26
CA ASP A 16 5.37 8.76 7.65
C ASP A 16 4.75 9.96 8.39
N THR A 17 4.85 11.17 7.82
CA THR A 17 4.21 12.35 8.40
C THR A 17 2.74 12.46 8.01
N PHE A 18 2.28 11.69 7.04
CA PHE A 18 0.91 11.76 6.54
C PHE A 18 -0.05 11.06 7.51
N ARG A 19 -1.26 11.61 7.59
CA ARG A 19 -2.34 11.00 8.38
C ARG A 19 -2.99 9.81 7.67
N ASP A 20 -2.94 9.81 6.34
CA ASP A 20 -3.50 8.73 5.55
C ASP A 20 -2.53 7.56 5.45
N ALA A 21 -3.08 6.36 5.41
CA ALA A 21 -2.29 5.18 5.11
C ALA A 21 -1.89 5.21 3.63
N ILE A 22 -0.61 4.98 3.37
CA ILE A 22 -0.07 4.94 2.01
C ILE A 22 0.52 3.56 1.76
N CYS A 23 0.13 2.96 0.65
CA CYS A 23 0.72 1.73 0.14
C CYS A 23 0.95 1.89 -1.35
N VAL A 24 2.18 1.72 -1.79
CA VAL A 24 2.55 1.80 -3.20
C VAL A 24 2.96 0.41 -3.67
N THR A 25 2.41 0.00 -4.80
CA THR A 25 2.75 -1.27 -5.43
C THR A 25 3.28 -1.01 -6.84
N ASP A 26 4.15 -1.89 -7.32
CA ASP A 26 4.57 -1.85 -8.71
C ASP A 26 3.52 -2.52 -9.61
N ARG A 27 3.82 -2.63 -10.91
CA ARG A 27 2.88 -3.18 -11.89
C ARG A 27 2.56 -4.65 -11.66
N GLU A 28 3.46 -5.38 -11.04
CA GLU A 28 3.26 -6.79 -10.69
C GLU A 28 2.53 -6.97 -9.36
N GLY A 29 2.21 -5.87 -8.68
CA GLY A 29 1.53 -5.91 -7.39
C GLY A 29 2.45 -6.15 -6.20
N ILE A 30 3.75 -5.93 -6.38
CA ILE A 30 4.72 -6.04 -5.28
C ILE A 30 4.73 -4.72 -4.51
N VAL A 31 4.62 -4.79 -3.20
CA VAL A 31 4.62 -3.62 -2.32
C VAL A 31 6.01 -3.01 -2.28
N THR A 32 6.13 -1.75 -2.67
CA THR A 32 7.40 -1.01 -2.72
C THR A 32 7.50 0.07 -1.64
N LEU A 33 6.37 0.51 -1.10
CA LEU A 33 6.34 1.50 -0.03
C LEU A 33 5.08 1.33 0.81
N VAL A 34 5.22 1.33 2.11
CA VAL A 34 4.11 1.52 3.06
C VAL A 34 4.55 2.50 4.13
N ASN A 35 3.64 3.37 4.56
CA ASN A 35 3.96 4.31 5.61
C ASN A 35 3.54 3.78 6.99
N LYS A 36 3.93 4.53 8.02
CA LYS A 36 3.64 4.20 9.40
C LYS A 36 2.13 4.07 9.66
N ARG A 37 1.34 4.97 9.08
CA ARG A 37 -0.12 4.97 9.26
C ARG A 37 -0.75 3.70 8.69
N HIS A 38 -0.24 3.20 7.55
CA HIS A 38 -0.70 1.95 6.99
C HIS A 38 -0.46 0.79 7.96
N ALA A 39 0.73 0.71 8.55
CA ALA A 39 1.04 -0.33 9.54
C ALA A 39 0.12 -0.23 10.77
N GLU A 40 -0.17 0.98 11.25
CA GLU A 40 -1.06 1.19 12.38
C GLU A 40 -2.50 0.73 12.08
N LEU A 41 -3.03 1.09 10.91
CA LEU A 41 -4.41 0.77 10.53
C LEU A 41 -4.59 -0.72 10.21
N THR A 42 -3.61 -1.34 9.57
CA THR A 42 -3.71 -2.75 9.18
C THR A 42 -3.26 -3.70 10.27
N GLY A 43 -2.45 -3.23 11.22
CA GLY A 43 -1.82 -4.10 12.20
C GLY A 43 -0.71 -4.97 11.63
N ILE A 44 -0.25 -4.71 10.40
CA ILE A 44 0.79 -5.49 9.74
C ILE A 44 2.07 -4.66 9.73
N ALA A 45 3.15 -5.24 10.25
CA ALA A 45 4.44 -4.58 10.29
C ALA A 45 4.94 -4.24 8.89
N ARG A 46 5.61 -3.08 8.76
CA ARG A 46 6.12 -2.59 7.48
C ARG A 46 7.03 -3.61 6.78
N ASP A 47 7.94 -4.24 7.53
CA ASP A 47 8.88 -5.21 6.97
C ASP A 47 8.20 -6.46 6.41
N LYS A 48 7.01 -6.80 6.92
CA LYS A 48 6.21 -7.91 6.39
C LYS A 48 5.45 -7.54 5.12
N MET A 49 5.09 -6.26 4.98
CA MET A 49 4.42 -5.77 3.78
C MET A 49 5.38 -5.53 2.63
N MET A 50 6.55 -4.94 2.92
CA MET A 50 7.53 -4.59 1.89
C MET A 50 8.01 -5.83 1.14
N GLY A 51 7.94 -5.76 -0.19
CA GLY A 51 8.34 -6.86 -1.06
C GLY A 51 7.31 -7.97 -1.19
N SER A 52 6.20 -7.91 -0.46
CA SER A 52 5.14 -8.91 -0.59
C SER A 52 4.26 -8.62 -1.80
N ARG A 53 3.60 -9.65 -2.31
CA ARG A 53 2.63 -9.51 -3.37
C ARG A 53 1.28 -9.18 -2.76
N ILE A 54 0.74 -8.02 -3.11
CA ILE A 54 -0.47 -7.51 -2.45
C ILE A 54 -1.68 -8.45 -2.63
N GLN A 55 -1.78 -9.14 -3.76
CA GLN A 55 -2.87 -10.09 -4.00
C GLN A 55 -2.80 -11.32 -3.09
N ASP A 56 -1.64 -11.71 -2.62
CA ASP A 56 -1.51 -12.81 -1.68
C ASP A 56 -2.21 -12.49 -0.35
N MET A 57 -2.30 -11.21 -0.02
CA MET A 57 -3.03 -10.76 1.17
C MET A 57 -4.53 -11.05 1.05
N VAL A 58 -5.09 -10.97 -0.16
CA VAL A 58 -6.48 -11.34 -0.39
C VAL A 58 -6.67 -12.85 -0.24
N GLN A 59 -5.78 -13.64 -0.82
CA GLN A 59 -5.84 -15.10 -0.72
C GLN A 59 -5.70 -15.58 0.72
N ASN A 60 -4.91 -14.89 1.52
CA ASN A 60 -4.70 -15.22 2.93
C ASN A 60 -5.77 -14.61 3.85
N GLY A 61 -6.78 -13.94 3.30
CA GLY A 61 -7.89 -13.40 4.08
C GLY A 61 -7.57 -12.14 4.88
N ILE A 62 -6.45 -11.47 4.62
CA ILE A 62 -6.04 -10.24 5.32
C ILE A 62 -6.85 -9.05 4.82
N PHE A 63 -7.01 -8.93 3.50
CA PHE A 63 -7.88 -7.96 2.84
C PHE A 63 -8.91 -8.71 2.00
N ASP A 64 -10.09 -8.13 1.83
CA ASP A 64 -11.10 -8.70 0.94
C ASP A 64 -10.90 -8.26 -0.51
N VAL A 65 -10.27 -7.11 -0.73
CA VAL A 65 -10.05 -6.55 -2.06
C VAL A 65 -8.78 -5.72 -2.08
N VAL A 66 -8.10 -5.70 -3.22
CA VAL A 66 -6.98 -4.78 -3.50
C VAL A 66 -7.21 -4.10 -4.84
N LEU A 67 -6.70 -2.87 -5.01
CA LEU A 67 -6.97 -2.04 -6.18
C LEU A 67 -5.94 -2.18 -7.29
N ASN A 68 -4.76 -2.72 -6.98
CA ASN A 68 -3.64 -2.76 -7.93
C ASN A 68 -4.00 -3.36 -9.30
N PRO A 69 -4.64 -4.55 -9.38
CA PRO A 69 -4.90 -5.14 -10.70
C PRO A 69 -5.76 -4.24 -11.58
N ARG A 70 -6.75 -3.60 -10.99
CA ARG A 70 -7.68 -2.76 -11.75
C ARG A 70 -7.04 -1.46 -12.20
N ILE A 71 -6.18 -0.87 -11.36
CA ILE A 71 -5.45 0.36 -11.69
C ILE A 71 -4.46 0.07 -12.83
N VAL A 72 -3.73 -1.04 -12.76
CA VAL A 72 -2.79 -1.44 -13.81
C VAL A 72 -3.51 -1.70 -15.13
N GLU A 73 -4.65 -2.39 -15.07
CA GLU A 73 -5.45 -2.71 -16.25
C GLU A 73 -6.00 -1.46 -16.94
N THR A 74 -6.58 -0.55 -16.16
CA THR A 74 -7.29 0.61 -16.70
C THR A 74 -6.44 1.87 -16.83
N GLY A 75 -5.35 1.98 -16.06
CA GLY A 75 -4.54 3.20 -15.97
C GLY A 75 -5.29 4.37 -15.33
N GLN A 76 -6.36 4.11 -14.60
CA GLN A 76 -7.23 5.11 -14.04
C GLN A 76 -7.35 4.98 -12.52
N LYS A 77 -7.77 6.07 -11.87
CA LYS A 77 -8.10 6.07 -10.46
C LYS A 77 -9.25 5.11 -10.19
N VAL A 78 -9.11 4.32 -9.11
CA VAL A 78 -10.14 3.39 -8.65
C VAL A 78 -10.38 3.62 -7.16
N SER A 79 -11.65 3.64 -6.76
CA SER A 79 -12.03 3.74 -5.34
C SER A 79 -12.85 2.51 -4.96
N SER A 80 -12.67 2.03 -3.73
CA SER A 80 -13.40 0.88 -3.23
C SER A 80 -13.37 0.86 -1.70
N VAL A 81 -14.26 0.07 -1.12
CA VAL A 81 -14.25 -0.23 0.31
C VAL A 81 -13.47 -1.52 0.52
N GLN A 82 -12.57 -1.53 1.49
CA GLN A 82 -11.76 -2.70 1.85
C GLN A 82 -12.07 -3.09 3.29
N ASN A 83 -12.34 -4.37 3.51
CA ASN A 83 -12.49 -4.92 4.85
C ASN A 83 -11.24 -5.69 5.23
N LEU A 84 -10.76 -5.46 6.44
CA LEU A 84 -9.55 -6.06 6.98
C LEU A 84 -9.87 -7.21 7.92
N TYR A 85 -8.93 -8.12 8.07
CA TYR A 85 -9.02 -9.26 8.98
C TYR A 85 -9.31 -8.85 10.44
N ASN A 86 -8.90 -7.65 10.83
CA ASN A 86 -9.09 -7.14 12.19
C ASN A 86 -10.45 -6.45 12.42
N GLY A 87 -11.36 -6.56 11.46
CA GLY A 87 -12.70 -5.97 11.53
C GLY A 87 -12.78 -4.51 11.12
N ARG A 88 -11.68 -3.88 10.75
CA ARG A 88 -11.71 -2.50 10.26
C ARG A 88 -12.16 -2.45 8.82
N THR A 89 -12.87 -1.37 8.47
CA THR A 89 -13.29 -1.07 7.11
C THR A 89 -12.61 0.21 6.67
N LEU A 90 -11.95 0.18 5.52
CA LEU A 90 -11.23 1.32 4.96
C LEU A 90 -11.87 1.73 3.64
N LEU A 91 -11.89 3.03 3.39
CA LEU A 91 -12.17 3.57 2.06
C LEU A 91 -10.83 3.75 1.36
N LEU A 92 -10.68 3.09 0.21
CA LEU A 92 -9.45 3.13 -0.57
C LEU A 92 -9.61 4.03 -1.77
N ASP A 93 -8.61 4.87 -2.01
CA ASP A 93 -8.42 5.61 -3.25
C ASP A 93 -7.10 5.18 -3.87
N GLY A 94 -7.16 4.51 -5.00
CA GLY A 94 -5.98 4.08 -5.72
C GLY A 94 -5.73 4.95 -6.93
N HIS A 95 -4.48 5.36 -7.12
CA HIS A 95 -4.05 6.22 -8.21
C HIS A 95 -2.91 5.55 -8.98
N PRO A 96 -2.93 5.58 -10.32
CA PRO A 96 -1.76 5.20 -11.10
C PRO A 96 -0.64 6.22 -10.87
N VAL A 97 0.56 5.72 -10.85
CA VAL A 97 1.76 6.55 -10.67
C VAL A 97 2.57 6.59 -11.96
#